data_01eca93f1b6b39fd41e70358007a8ae1
#
_entry.id   01eca93f1b6b39fd41e70358007a8ae1
#
_cell.length_a   1.000
_cell.length_b   1.000
_cell.length_c   1.000
_cell.angle_alpha   90.00
_cell.angle_beta   90.00
_cell.angle_gamma   90.00
#
_symmetry.space_group_name_H-M   'P 1'
#
loop_
_entity.id
_entity.type
_entity.pdbx_description
1 polymer ?
#
loop_
_entity_poly.entity_id
_entity_poly.type
_entity_poly.pdbx_seq_one_letter_code
_entity_poly.pdbx_strand_id
1 'polypeptide(L)'
;MKDSSPRRDKPSAASFKVGAIALAFLIIGYQAALFVTRASRLRLEANRDNPDTVFVYSSASEKGEELPSGYEAEETIVRRNAPHSAFVERYRRATRRVESFRFNPNTVSVEDLIRLGFSEKQAQAIDNFRAKGGRFRRKGDFARSFVVADSVYRRLEQYIDIPKLDLNVADSASLDALPGIGPYYAARILAYRTELGGYSYPEQLMDIYRFDQEKYDALSDLVFCSRPAPFGLWTLPADSLARHPYIHSRQAARSIVLFREHTPREGWTVDALAAAGILPAEQAAKLARCLLTEP
;
A
#
# COMPACT_ATOMS: atom_id res chain seq x y z
N MET A 1 71.54 -2.05 -17.94
CA MET A 1 70.12 -2.17 -17.70
C MET A 1 69.80 -1.40 -16.44
N LYS A 2 69.21 -0.20 -16.57
CA LYS A 2 68.81 0.65 -15.42
C LYS A 2 67.35 0.35 -15.08
N ASP A 3 67.15 -0.18 -13.90
CA ASP A 3 65.88 -0.51 -13.32
C ASP A 3 65.21 0.82 -12.81
N SER A 4 64.14 1.23 -13.42
CA SER A 4 63.37 2.41 -13.05
C SER A 4 62.02 1.97 -12.46
N SER A 5 62.04 1.68 -11.16
CA SER A 5 60.80 1.51 -10.40
C SER A 5 60.11 2.89 -10.17
N PRO A 6 58.78 3.02 -10.34
CA PRO A 6 58.05 4.26 -10.12
C PRO A 6 58.00 4.55 -8.60
N ARG A 7 58.49 5.73 -8.21
CA ARG A 7 58.32 6.27 -6.86
C ARG A 7 56.82 6.56 -6.65
N ARG A 8 56.19 5.82 -5.72
CA ARG A 8 54.88 6.24 -5.16
C ARG A 8 55.08 7.47 -4.31
N ASP A 9 54.60 8.58 -4.81
CA ASP A 9 54.55 9.83 -4.05
C ASP A 9 53.65 9.64 -2.83
N LYS A 10 54.18 9.80 -1.62
CA LYS A 10 53.42 9.83 -0.38
C LYS A 10 52.57 11.09 -0.38
N PRO A 11 51.27 11.04 -0.11
CA PRO A 11 50.42 12.23 -0.05
C PRO A 11 51.01 13.20 0.99
N SER A 12 51.13 14.49 0.63
CA SER A 12 51.69 15.51 1.49
C SER A 12 50.79 15.69 2.71
N ALA A 13 51.40 16.00 3.88
CA ALA A 13 50.65 16.25 5.13
C ALA A 13 49.61 17.39 4.98
N ALA A 14 49.79 18.27 4.01
CA ALA A 14 48.84 19.35 3.67
C ALA A 14 47.56 18.77 3.02
N SER A 15 47.66 17.80 2.10
CA SER A 15 46.50 17.13 1.47
C SER A 15 45.67 16.38 2.49
N PHE A 16 46.31 15.74 3.49
CA PHE A 16 45.60 15.04 4.55
C PHE A 16 44.82 16.01 5.47
N LYS A 17 45.41 17.17 5.80
CA LYS A 17 44.73 18.19 6.60
C LYS A 17 43.51 18.80 5.87
N VAL A 18 43.61 19.04 4.59
CA VAL A 18 42.49 19.54 3.77
C VAL A 18 41.36 18.50 3.67
N GLY A 19 41.72 17.24 3.47
CA GLY A 19 40.76 16.15 3.45
C GLY A 19 40.01 15.95 4.79
N ALA A 20 40.74 16.05 5.91
CA ALA A 20 40.16 15.95 7.25
C ALA A 20 39.21 17.11 7.56
N ILE A 21 39.54 18.34 7.15
CA ILE A 21 38.68 19.52 7.29
C ILE A 21 37.41 19.37 6.44
N ALA A 22 37.54 18.95 5.19
CA ALA A 22 36.40 18.72 4.30
C ALA A 22 35.44 17.63 4.87
N LEU A 23 36.01 16.56 5.41
CA LEU A 23 35.22 15.50 6.06
C LEU A 23 34.50 16.03 7.32
N ALA A 24 35.15 16.84 8.13
CA ALA A 24 34.53 17.46 9.29
C ALA A 24 33.32 18.35 8.90
N PHE A 25 33.46 19.16 7.84
CA PHE A 25 32.33 19.97 7.32
C PHE A 25 31.19 19.11 6.77
N LEU A 26 31.49 18.01 6.09
CA LEU A 26 30.45 17.06 5.64
C LEU A 26 29.71 16.42 6.82
N ILE A 27 30.42 16.02 7.86
CA ILE A 27 29.82 15.45 9.07
C ILE A 27 28.94 16.48 9.78
N ILE A 28 29.42 17.71 9.93
CA ILE A 28 28.66 18.80 10.56
C ILE A 28 27.42 19.14 9.72
N GLY A 29 27.56 19.24 8.40
CA GLY A 29 26.43 19.46 7.48
C GLY A 29 25.38 18.34 7.56
N TYR A 30 25.82 17.10 7.60
CA TYR A 30 24.95 15.94 7.78
C TYR A 30 24.23 15.96 9.14
N GLN A 31 24.94 16.26 10.23
CA GLN A 31 24.34 16.38 11.56
C GLN A 31 23.34 17.55 11.65
N ALA A 32 23.64 18.67 11.00
CA ALA A 32 22.71 19.80 10.93
C ALA A 32 21.44 19.43 10.13
N ALA A 33 21.57 18.72 9.02
CA ALA A 33 20.42 18.22 8.25
C ALA A 33 19.58 17.24 9.06
N LEU A 34 20.20 16.31 9.80
CA LEU A 34 19.50 15.40 10.71
C LEU A 34 18.80 16.16 11.84
N PHE A 35 19.43 17.18 12.40
CA PHE A 35 18.82 18.00 13.45
C PHE A 35 17.59 18.76 12.95
N VAL A 36 17.69 19.39 11.76
CA VAL A 36 16.56 20.10 11.14
C VAL A 36 15.40 19.14 10.84
N THR A 37 15.68 17.97 10.29
CA THR A 37 14.64 16.96 10.02
C THR A 37 14.00 16.43 11.30
N ARG A 38 14.79 16.23 12.37
CA ARG A 38 14.30 15.80 13.68
C ARG A 38 13.47 16.89 14.37
N ALA A 39 13.93 18.15 14.31
CA ALA A 39 13.18 19.30 14.85
C ALA A 39 11.86 19.52 14.09
N SER A 40 11.86 19.33 12.77
CA SER A 40 10.62 19.40 11.96
C SER A 40 9.64 18.29 12.32
N ARG A 41 10.13 17.05 12.54
CA ARG A 41 9.29 15.92 13.01
C ARG A 41 8.68 16.19 14.37
N LEU A 42 9.50 16.66 15.35
CA LEU A 42 9.01 16.98 16.69
C LEU A 42 7.97 18.12 16.69
N ARG A 43 8.13 19.13 15.83
CA ARG A 43 7.10 20.18 15.65
C ARG A 43 5.82 19.65 15.02
N LEU A 44 5.93 18.75 14.05
CA LEU A 44 4.77 18.10 13.44
C LEU A 44 4.06 17.17 14.43
N GLU A 45 4.81 16.42 15.25
CA GLU A 45 4.26 15.58 16.32
C GLU A 45 3.58 16.43 17.41
N ALA A 46 4.17 17.54 17.83
CA ALA A 46 3.57 18.45 18.80
C ALA A 46 2.27 19.11 18.29
N ASN A 47 2.22 19.46 16.97
CA ASN A 47 1.01 19.98 16.36
C ASN A 47 -0.02 18.89 16.03
N ARG A 48 0.40 17.62 15.92
CA ARG A 48 -0.46 16.47 15.67
C ARG A 48 -1.46 16.23 16.80
N ASP A 49 -1.03 16.39 18.03
CA ASP A 49 -1.81 16.07 19.23
C ASP A 49 -2.60 17.30 19.77
N ASN A 50 -2.35 18.50 19.21
CA ASN A 50 -3.16 19.69 19.47
C ASN A 50 -4.20 19.86 18.38
N PRO A 51 -5.49 19.64 18.68
CA PRO A 51 -6.56 20.04 17.78
C PRO A 51 -6.46 21.55 17.57
N ASP A 52 -6.63 22.02 16.32
CA ASP A 52 -6.68 23.45 15.99
C ASP A 52 -7.82 24.11 16.79
N THR A 53 -7.50 24.58 18.00
CA THR A 53 -8.43 25.36 18.83
C THR A 53 -8.31 26.81 18.39
N VAL A 54 -9.24 27.26 17.59
CA VAL A 54 -9.33 28.66 17.20
C VAL A 54 -10.02 29.41 18.35
N PHE A 55 -9.29 30.29 19.02
CA PHE A 55 -9.86 31.21 20.01
C PHE A 55 -10.37 32.46 19.26
N VAL A 56 -11.68 32.58 19.11
CA VAL A 56 -12.28 33.80 18.56
C VAL A 56 -12.55 34.74 19.73
N TYR A 57 -11.86 35.87 19.77
CA TYR A 57 -12.13 36.95 20.71
C TYR A 57 -13.36 37.73 20.25
N SER A 58 -14.46 37.65 21.00
CA SER A 58 -15.60 38.53 20.79
C SER A 58 -15.51 39.64 21.83
N SER A 59 -15.22 40.87 21.43
CA SER A 59 -15.42 42.05 22.27
C SER A 59 -16.93 42.30 22.39
N ALA A 60 -17.39 42.62 23.60
CA ALA A 60 -18.81 42.72 23.98
C ALA A 60 -19.62 43.84 23.25
N SER A 61 -19.19 44.28 22.07
CA SER A 61 -19.74 45.47 21.37
C SER A 61 -20.23 45.25 19.96
N GLU A 62 -20.16 44.08 19.33
CA GLU A 62 -20.65 43.95 17.95
C GLU A 62 -21.33 42.63 17.64
N LYS A 63 -22.38 42.75 16.80
CA LYS A 63 -23.25 41.72 16.26
C LYS A 63 -22.48 40.43 15.86
N GLY A 64 -23.07 39.29 16.21
CA GLY A 64 -22.52 37.97 15.99
C GLY A 64 -21.98 37.77 14.59
N GLU A 65 -20.67 37.59 14.49
CA GLU A 65 -20.05 36.95 13.33
C GLU A 65 -20.49 35.48 13.34
N GLU A 66 -21.15 35.09 12.24
CA GLU A 66 -21.47 33.68 12.02
C GLU A 66 -20.19 32.88 11.94
N LEU A 67 -20.13 31.80 12.74
CA LEU A 67 -19.04 30.86 12.68
C LEU A 67 -18.98 30.16 11.30
N PRO A 68 -17.80 29.94 10.75
CA PRO A 68 -17.66 29.17 9.50
C PRO A 68 -18.40 27.83 9.61
N SER A 69 -19.03 27.40 8.53
CA SER A 69 -19.77 26.14 8.45
C SER A 69 -18.88 24.97 8.96
N GLY A 70 -19.38 24.21 9.93
CA GLY A 70 -18.71 23.04 10.49
C GLY A 70 -18.11 23.20 11.90
N TYR A 71 -18.38 24.31 12.60
CA TYR A 71 -17.97 24.51 13.99
C TYR A 71 -19.16 24.58 14.93
N GLU A 72 -19.07 23.89 16.10
CA GLU A 72 -20.00 24.04 17.22
C GLU A 72 -19.35 24.94 18.28
N ALA A 73 -20.10 25.90 18.79
CA ALA A 73 -19.62 26.85 19.79
C ALA A 73 -19.96 26.39 21.21
N GLU A 74 -18.97 26.24 22.07
CA GLU A 74 -19.14 26.03 23.51
C GLU A 74 -18.81 27.35 24.23
N GLU A 75 -19.77 27.95 24.94
CA GLU A 75 -19.55 29.17 25.69
C GLU A 75 -18.92 28.84 27.05
N THR A 76 -17.66 29.25 27.26
CA THR A 76 -17.02 29.18 28.55
C THR A 76 -16.91 30.58 29.17
N ILE A 77 -17.65 30.82 30.25
CA ILE A 77 -17.60 32.10 30.97
C ILE A 77 -16.48 32.04 32.03
N VAL A 78 -15.39 32.75 31.76
CA VAL A 78 -14.33 32.94 32.78
C VAL A 78 -14.54 34.26 33.50
N ARG A 79 -14.95 34.21 34.78
CA ARG A 79 -15.03 35.41 35.63
C ARG A 79 -13.64 35.68 36.26
N ARG A 80 -12.97 36.74 35.79
CA ARG A 80 -11.80 37.28 36.50
C ARG A 80 -12.29 38.38 37.48
N ASN A 81 -12.11 38.15 38.77
CA ASN A 81 -12.33 39.19 39.79
C ASN A 81 -11.15 40.18 39.75
N ALA A 82 -11.33 41.31 39.08
CA ALA A 82 -10.47 42.49 39.21
C ALA A 82 -11.21 43.55 40.07
N PRO A 83 -10.53 44.26 40.99
CA PRO A 83 -11.20 45.06 42.02
C PRO A 83 -11.91 46.33 41.53
N HIS A 84 -11.88 46.73 40.29
CA HIS A 84 -12.48 47.98 39.82
C HIS A 84 -13.21 47.98 38.47
N SER A 85 -13.35 46.81 37.78
CA SER A 85 -14.32 46.68 36.67
C SER A 85 -14.60 45.23 36.41
N ALA A 86 -15.87 44.81 36.44
CA ALA A 86 -16.28 43.49 36.01
C ALA A 86 -16.16 43.39 34.50
N PHE A 87 -14.98 43.04 34.03
CA PHE A 87 -14.81 42.71 32.60
C PHE A 87 -15.15 41.25 32.42
N VAL A 88 -16.24 40.94 31.78
CA VAL A 88 -16.65 39.60 31.41
C VAL A 88 -16.03 39.29 30.04
N GLU A 89 -14.89 38.63 30.03
CA GLU A 89 -14.36 38.04 28.81
C GLU A 89 -15.14 36.75 28.50
N ARG A 90 -15.90 36.76 27.43
CA ARG A 90 -16.55 35.56 26.88
C ARG A 90 -15.59 34.92 25.89
N TYR A 91 -15.10 33.75 26.22
CA TYR A 91 -14.34 32.93 25.27
C TYR A 91 -15.30 31.95 24.60
N ARG A 92 -15.45 32.08 23.27
CA ARG A 92 -16.09 31.05 22.47
C ARG A 92 -15.03 30.06 22.03
N ARG A 93 -15.07 28.85 22.54
CA ARG A 93 -14.28 27.74 22.04
C ARG A 93 -15.06 27.10 20.90
N ALA A 94 -14.65 27.35 19.66
CA ALA A 94 -15.21 26.65 18.53
C ALA A 94 -14.53 25.27 18.44
N THR A 95 -15.27 24.22 18.75
CA THR A 95 -14.84 22.83 18.52
C THR A 95 -15.31 22.41 17.12
N ARG A 96 -14.37 21.94 16.32
CA ARG A 96 -14.65 21.45 14.98
C ARG A 96 -15.51 20.18 15.10
N ARG A 97 -16.64 20.15 14.36
CA ARG A 97 -17.46 18.94 14.24
C ARG A 97 -16.66 17.90 13.43
N VAL A 98 -16.31 16.79 14.07
CA VAL A 98 -15.53 15.70 13.47
C VAL A 98 -16.50 14.59 13.07
N GLU A 99 -16.46 14.22 11.80
CA GLU A 99 -17.26 13.15 11.23
C GLU A 99 -16.47 11.83 11.18
N SER A 100 -17.18 10.72 10.97
CA SER A 100 -16.58 9.42 10.72
C SER A 100 -17.40 8.69 9.67
N PHE A 101 -16.80 8.45 8.50
CA PHE A 101 -17.40 7.76 7.37
C PHE A 101 -16.35 6.91 6.66
N ARG A 102 -16.77 5.93 5.86
CA ARG A 102 -15.84 5.09 5.09
C ARG A 102 -15.07 5.92 4.07
N PHE A 103 -13.75 5.72 4.03
CA PHE A 103 -12.87 6.41 3.10
C PHE A 103 -11.67 5.55 2.72
N ASN A 104 -11.18 5.78 1.50
CA ASN A 104 -9.91 5.24 1.05
C ASN A 104 -8.84 6.34 1.16
N PRO A 105 -7.80 6.16 1.99
CA PRO A 105 -6.76 7.18 2.19
C PRO A 105 -5.97 7.52 0.91
N ASN A 106 -6.09 6.71 -0.15
CA ASN A 106 -5.45 6.99 -1.43
C ASN A 106 -6.28 7.88 -2.37
N THR A 107 -7.59 8.03 -2.13
CA THR A 107 -8.50 8.75 -3.06
C THR A 107 -9.36 9.80 -2.38
N VAL A 108 -9.47 9.80 -1.06
CA VAL A 108 -10.26 10.76 -0.29
C VAL A 108 -9.82 12.20 -0.57
N SER A 109 -10.76 13.13 -0.67
CA SER A 109 -10.47 14.56 -0.91
C SER A 109 -9.82 15.23 0.31
N VAL A 110 -9.18 16.39 0.09
CA VAL A 110 -8.61 17.19 1.17
C VAL A 110 -9.73 17.68 2.10
N GLU A 111 -10.86 18.09 1.54
CA GLU A 111 -12.05 18.53 2.28
C GLU A 111 -12.61 17.42 3.17
N ASP A 112 -12.69 16.20 2.66
CA ASP A 112 -13.15 15.04 3.42
C ASP A 112 -12.17 14.63 4.52
N LEU A 113 -10.87 14.72 4.27
CA LEU A 113 -9.86 14.55 5.32
C LEU A 113 -10.05 15.57 6.44
N ILE A 114 -10.36 16.82 6.08
CA ILE A 114 -10.68 17.86 7.04
C ILE A 114 -11.95 17.50 7.84
N ARG A 115 -13.01 17.02 7.21
CA ARG A 115 -14.23 16.53 7.89
C ARG A 115 -13.94 15.35 8.80
N LEU A 116 -13.01 14.47 8.43
CA LEU A 116 -12.52 13.35 9.26
C LEU A 116 -11.65 13.80 10.45
N GLY A 117 -11.40 15.11 10.63
CA GLY A 117 -10.72 15.68 11.78
C GLY A 117 -9.23 15.93 11.59
N PHE A 118 -8.72 15.85 10.36
CA PHE A 118 -7.37 16.32 10.07
C PHE A 118 -7.34 17.84 9.95
N SER A 119 -6.25 18.47 10.35
CA SER A 119 -6.02 19.88 10.04
C SER A 119 -5.76 20.04 8.53
N GLU A 120 -5.96 21.24 8.01
CA GLU A 120 -5.68 21.54 6.60
C GLU A 120 -4.25 21.17 6.19
N LYS A 121 -3.28 21.47 7.08
CA LYS A 121 -1.87 21.12 6.87
C LYS A 121 -1.64 19.61 6.80
N GLN A 122 -2.32 18.84 7.66
CA GLN A 122 -2.23 17.37 7.66
C GLN A 122 -2.89 16.80 6.39
N ALA A 123 -4.09 17.28 6.04
CA ALA A 123 -4.78 16.86 4.83
C ALA A 123 -3.97 17.16 3.57
N GLN A 124 -3.38 18.36 3.47
CA GLN A 124 -2.51 18.73 2.36
C GLN A 124 -1.22 17.91 2.33
N ALA A 125 -0.66 17.53 3.49
CA ALA A 125 0.52 16.67 3.54
C ALA A 125 0.23 15.26 3.05
N ILE A 126 -0.96 14.71 3.34
CA ILE A 126 -1.42 13.42 2.78
C ILE A 126 -1.57 13.53 1.26
N ASP A 127 -2.18 14.60 0.78
CA ASP A 127 -2.36 14.84 -0.66
C ASP A 127 -1.02 14.99 -1.39
N ASN A 128 -0.10 15.78 -0.85
CA ASN A 128 1.26 15.92 -1.37
C ASN A 128 2.05 14.60 -1.39
N PHE A 129 1.85 13.73 -0.39
CA PHE A 129 2.44 12.40 -0.39
C PHE A 129 1.92 11.56 -1.57
N ARG A 130 0.60 11.58 -1.82
CA ARG A 130 -0.02 10.89 -2.96
C ARG A 130 0.42 11.45 -4.30
N ALA A 131 0.47 12.78 -4.43
CA ALA A 131 0.92 13.46 -5.66
C ALA A 131 2.37 13.09 -6.04
N LYS A 132 3.21 12.76 -5.05
CA LYS A 132 4.58 12.25 -5.25
C LYS A 132 4.66 10.75 -5.51
N GLY A 133 3.53 10.08 -5.77
CA GLY A 133 3.48 8.63 -6.02
C GLY A 133 3.39 7.77 -4.75
N GLY A 134 3.28 8.38 -3.56
CA GLY A 134 3.08 7.67 -2.31
C GLY A 134 1.72 6.97 -2.27
N ARG A 135 1.66 5.77 -1.68
CA ARG A 135 0.45 4.96 -1.54
C ARG A 135 0.39 4.32 -0.16
N PHE A 136 -0.81 4.28 0.40
CA PHE A 136 -1.13 3.51 1.60
C PHE A 136 -1.65 2.14 1.14
N ARG A 137 -0.87 1.10 1.35
CA ARG A 137 -1.24 -0.27 0.93
C ARG A 137 -2.03 -0.99 2.00
N ARG A 138 -1.72 -0.70 3.26
CA ARG A 138 -2.37 -1.28 4.45
C ARG A 138 -2.86 -0.19 5.39
N LYS A 139 -3.83 -0.49 6.23
CA LYS A 139 -4.28 0.42 7.31
C LYS A 139 -3.10 0.85 8.19
N GLY A 140 -2.17 -0.08 8.48
CA GLY A 140 -0.96 0.21 9.22
C GLY A 140 0.00 1.20 8.55
N ASP A 141 -0.01 1.32 7.23
CA ASP A 141 0.80 2.33 6.53
C ASP A 141 0.25 3.73 6.81
N PHE A 142 -1.09 3.85 6.86
CA PHE A 142 -1.74 5.09 7.22
C PHE A 142 -1.50 5.44 8.69
N ALA A 143 -1.57 4.45 9.60
CA ALA A 143 -1.24 4.63 11.01
C ALA A 143 0.19 5.13 11.23
N ARG A 144 1.15 4.61 10.47
CA ARG A 144 2.58 5.00 10.56
C ARG A 144 2.91 6.34 9.91
N SER A 145 1.95 6.95 9.22
CA SER A 145 2.15 8.27 8.63
C SER A 145 2.35 9.30 9.74
N PHE A 146 3.45 10.08 9.64
CA PHE A 146 3.82 11.08 10.66
C PHE A 146 2.76 12.18 10.86
N VAL A 147 1.82 12.34 9.94
CA VAL A 147 0.73 13.33 10.04
C VAL A 147 -0.54 12.78 10.69
N VAL A 148 -0.62 11.46 10.90
CA VAL A 148 -1.78 10.80 11.48
C VAL A 148 -1.54 10.55 12.96
N ALA A 149 -2.30 11.23 13.83
CA ALA A 149 -2.25 11.01 15.27
C ALA A 149 -2.86 9.65 15.64
N ASP A 150 -2.31 8.99 16.65
CA ASP A 150 -2.80 7.69 17.11
C ASP A 150 -4.27 7.74 17.55
N SER A 151 -4.70 8.85 18.19
CA SER A 151 -6.09 9.08 18.58
C SER A 151 -7.02 9.17 17.38
N VAL A 152 -6.60 9.86 16.31
CA VAL A 152 -7.34 9.98 15.05
C VAL A 152 -7.39 8.63 14.35
N TYR A 153 -6.25 7.91 14.27
CA TYR A 153 -6.21 6.59 13.67
C TYR A 153 -7.17 5.61 14.35
N ARG A 154 -7.09 5.46 15.69
CA ARG A 154 -7.96 4.54 16.45
C ARG A 154 -9.46 4.79 16.20
N ARG A 155 -9.86 6.05 16.07
CA ARG A 155 -11.23 6.43 15.75
C ARG A 155 -11.61 6.06 14.32
N LEU A 156 -10.67 6.22 13.37
CA LEU A 156 -10.92 6.05 11.94
C LEU A 156 -10.64 4.65 11.40
N GLU A 157 -9.92 3.79 12.13
CA GLU A 157 -9.44 2.49 11.66
C GLU A 157 -10.54 1.60 11.06
N GLN A 158 -11.72 1.58 11.69
CA GLN A 158 -12.87 0.80 11.20
C GLN A 158 -13.46 1.37 9.89
N TYR A 159 -13.23 2.64 9.61
CA TYR A 159 -13.72 3.34 8.43
C TYR A 159 -12.73 3.35 7.26
N ILE A 160 -11.48 2.94 7.50
CA ILE A 160 -10.47 2.86 6.44
C ILE A 160 -10.79 1.67 5.55
N ASP A 161 -11.01 1.95 4.27
CA ASP A 161 -11.29 0.98 3.21
C ASP A 161 -10.24 1.10 2.11
N ILE A 162 -9.25 0.21 2.13
CA ILE A 162 -8.22 0.11 1.09
C ILE A 162 -8.51 -1.17 0.31
N PRO A 163 -9.01 -1.06 -0.93
CA PRO A 163 -9.34 -2.23 -1.72
C PRO A 163 -8.08 -3.03 -2.06
N LYS A 164 -8.19 -4.36 -1.97
CA LYS A 164 -7.17 -5.26 -2.49
C LYS A 164 -7.12 -5.19 -4.00
N LEU A 165 -5.95 -5.48 -4.58
CA LEU A 165 -5.78 -5.55 -6.02
C LEU A 165 -6.26 -6.89 -6.55
N ASP A 166 -7.15 -6.86 -7.52
CA ASP A 166 -7.61 -8.06 -8.21
C ASP A 166 -6.61 -8.48 -9.29
N LEU A 167 -5.98 -9.65 -9.12
CA LEU A 167 -5.00 -10.20 -10.05
C LEU A 167 -5.57 -10.45 -11.44
N ASN A 168 -6.89 -10.66 -11.56
CA ASN A 168 -7.54 -10.96 -12.83
C ASN A 168 -7.83 -9.73 -13.69
N VAL A 169 -7.91 -8.53 -13.08
CA VAL A 169 -8.19 -7.28 -13.81
C VAL A 169 -7.06 -6.27 -13.72
N ALA A 170 -6.08 -6.49 -12.83
CA ALA A 170 -4.95 -5.58 -12.64
C ALA A 170 -4.18 -5.34 -13.93
N ASP A 171 -3.77 -4.10 -14.14
CA ASP A 171 -2.84 -3.70 -15.19
C ASP A 171 -1.38 -3.77 -14.71
N SER A 172 -0.44 -3.57 -15.64
CA SER A 172 1.00 -3.61 -15.34
C SER A 172 1.42 -2.57 -14.30
N ALA A 173 0.85 -1.37 -14.33
CA ALA A 173 1.21 -0.29 -13.42
C ALA A 173 0.72 -0.58 -11.99
N SER A 174 -0.48 -1.12 -11.84
CA SER A 174 -1.03 -1.51 -10.54
C SER A 174 -0.25 -2.67 -9.93
N LEU A 175 0.18 -3.64 -10.74
CA LEU A 175 1.03 -4.75 -10.30
C LEU A 175 2.42 -4.26 -9.89
N ASP A 176 3.05 -3.40 -10.69
CA ASP A 176 4.37 -2.81 -10.39
C ASP A 176 4.38 -2.02 -9.07
N ALA A 177 3.25 -1.45 -8.68
CA ALA A 177 3.09 -0.74 -7.42
C ALA A 177 3.06 -1.64 -6.18
N LEU A 178 2.95 -2.98 -6.33
CA LEU A 178 2.98 -3.92 -5.20
C LEU A 178 4.38 -4.06 -4.61
N PRO A 179 4.51 -4.35 -3.30
CA PRO A 179 5.81 -4.55 -2.67
C PRO A 179 6.57 -5.71 -3.31
N GLY A 180 7.82 -5.47 -3.70
CA GLY A 180 8.69 -6.49 -4.28
C GLY A 180 8.36 -6.90 -5.72
N ILE A 181 7.35 -6.26 -6.34
CA ILE A 181 6.97 -6.45 -7.73
C ILE A 181 7.49 -5.28 -8.54
N GLY A 182 8.44 -5.53 -9.40
CA GLY A 182 8.91 -4.55 -10.39
C GLY A 182 8.35 -4.89 -11.77
N PRO A 183 8.72 -4.11 -12.82
CA PRO A 183 8.21 -4.29 -14.18
C PRO A 183 8.37 -5.73 -14.71
N TYR A 184 9.47 -6.39 -14.33
CA TYR A 184 9.72 -7.79 -14.70
C TYR A 184 8.64 -8.73 -14.17
N TYR A 185 8.35 -8.66 -12.87
CA TYR A 185 7.33 -9.54 -12.27
C TYR A 185 5.92 -9.14 -12.70
N ALA A 186 5.63 -7.85 -12.86
CA ALA A 186 4.35 -7.39 -13.39
C ALA A 186 4.06 -8.03 -14.77
N ALA A 187 5.05 -8.01 -15.69
CA ALA A 187 4.93 -8.65 -17.00
C ALA A 187 4.74 -10.19 -16.88
N ARG A 188 5.47 -10.86 -15.97
CA ARG A 188 5.34 -12.30 -15.74
C ARG A 188 3.98 -12.69 -15.16
N ILE A 189 3.45 -11.90 -14.23
CA ILE A 189 2.10 -12.10 -13.66
C ILE A 189 1.05 -11.98 -14.76
N LEU A 190 1.14 -10.98 -15.65
CA LEU A 190 0.20 -10.83 -16.76
C LEU A 190 0.30 -11.98 -17.77
N ALA A 191 1.51 -12.41 -18.10
CA ALA A 191 1.72 -13.55 -19.00
C ALA A 191 1.13 -14.84 -18.40
N TYR A 192 1.43 -15.12 -17.14
CA TYR A 192 0.96 -16.30 -16.44
C TYR A 192 -0.56 -16.31 -16.24
N ARG A 193 -1.17 -15.12 -16.00
CA ARG A 193 -2.62 -14.96 -16.04
C ARG A 193 -3.23 -15.44 -17.37
N THR A 194 -2.58 -15.08 -18.47
CA THR A 194 -3.06 -15.48 -19.80
C THR A 194 -2.94 -16.99 -20.02
N GLU A 195 -1.84 -17.61 -19.57
CA GLU A 195 -1.60 -19.05 -19.67
C GLU A 195 -2.60 -19.86 -18.80
N LEU A 196 -2.96 -19.36 -17.62
CA LEU A 196 -3.96 -19.97 -16.73
C LEU A 196 -5.40 -19.76 -17.23
N GLY A 197 -5.66 -18.77 -18.08
CA GLY A 197 -7.02 -18.28 -18.36
C GLY A 197 -7.63 -17.47 -17.21
N GLY A 198 -6.80 -17.03 -16.27
CA GLY A 198 -7.13 -16.29 -15.06
C GLY A 198 -6.69 -17.02 -13.78
N TYR A 199 -6.31 -16.25 -12.77
CA TYR A 199 -5.96 -16.78 -11.46
C TYR A 199 -7.21 -17.28 -10.73
N SER A 200 -7.20 -18.52 -10.27
CA SER A 200 -8.26 -19.09 -9.43
C SER A 200 -7.98 -18.84 -7.95
N TYR A 201 -6.72 -18.71 -7.56
CA TYR A 201 -6.27 -18.43 -6.19
C TYR A 201 -4.92 -17.71 -6.19
N PRO A 202 -4.64 -16.85 -5.20
CA PRO A 202 -3.43 -15.99 -5.20
C PRO A 202 -2.10 -16.76 -5.13
N GLU A 203 -2.07 -17.96 -4.50
CA GLU A 203 -0.85 -18.77 -4.35
C GLU A 203 -0.29 -19.23 -5.70
N GLN A 204 -1.07 -19.17 -6.79
CA GLN A 204 -0.59 -19.43 -8.15
C GLN A 204 0.55 -18.49 -8.58
N LEU A 205 0.72 -17.34 -7.91
CA LEU A 205 1.87 -16.47 -8.11
C LEU A 205 3.20 -17.16 -7.81
N MET A 206 3.23 -18.12 -6.88
CA MET A 206 4.44 -18.89 -6.53
C MET A 206 4.89 -19.87 -7.63
N ASP A 207 4.03 -20.15 -8.62
CA ASP A 207 4.40 -20.97 -9.78
C ASP A 207 5.21 -20.15 -10.82
N ILE A 208 5.27 -18.84 -10.68
CA ILE A 208 6.09 -17.97 -11.53
C ILE A 208 7.56 -18.14 -11.16
N TYR A 209 8.41 -18.30 -12.16
CA TYR A 209 9.84 -18.50 -11.97
C TYR A 209 10.48 -17.44 -11.05
N ARG A 210 11.17 -17.90 -10.00
CA ARG A 210 11.79 -17.07 -8.95
C ARG A 210 10.82 -16.20 -8.13
N PHE A 211 9.55 -16.52 -8.16
CA PHE A 211 8.59 -15.90 -7.25
C PHE A 211 8.55 -16.77 -5.97
N ASP A 212 9.32 -16.35 -4.96
CA ASP A 212 9.49 -17.09 -3.72
C ASP A 212 8.41 -16.77 -2.68
N GLN A 213 8.42 -17.53 -1.59
CA GLN A 213 7.49 -17.37 -0.48
C GLN A 213 7.61 -15.98 0.17
N GLU A 214 8.81 -15.40 0.27
CA GLU A 214 9.02 -14.07 0.84
C GLU A 214 8.27 -12.99 0.04
N LYS A 215 8.36 -13.04 -1.29
CA LYS A 215 7.61 -12.13 -2.16
C LYS A 215 6.11 -12.32 -2.04
N TYR A 216 5.66 -13.57 -1.96
CA TYR A 216 4.25 -13.86 -1.78
C TYR A 216 3.73 -13.31 -0.44
N ASP A 217 4.42 -13.55 0.66
CA ASP A 217 4.05 -13.06 2.00
C ASP A 217 3.99 -11.53 2.06
N ALA A 218 4.88 -10.85 1.33
CA ALA A 218 4.91 -9.38 1.27
C ALA A 218 3.64 -8.76 0.65
N LEU A 219 2.88 -9.51 -0.17
CA LEU A 219 1.73 -9.00 -0.92
C LEU A 219 0.43 -9.82 -0.78
N SER A 220 0.45 -10.98 -0.15
CA SER A 220 -0.69 -11.90 -0.07
C SER A 220 -1.96 -11.27 0.54
N ASP A 221 -1.79 -10.36 1.49
CA ASP A 221 -2.87 -9.59 2.10
C ASP A 221 -3.38 -8.41 1.24
N LEU A 222 -2.65 -8.05 0.18
CA LEU A 222 -2.93 -6.92 -0.71
C LEU A 222 -3.64 -7.33 -2.00
N VAL A 223 -3.69 -8.62 -2.30
CA VAL A 223 -4.25 -9.15 -3.55
C VAL A 223 -5.42 -10.09 -3.30
N PHE A 224 -6.23 -10.28 -4.32
CA PHE A 224 -7.24 -11.32 -4.39
C PHE A 224 -7.45 -11.73 -5.84
N CYS A 225 -8.22 -12.79 -6.08
CA CYS A 225 -8.64 -13.21 -7.42
C CYS A 225 -10.17 -13.11 -7.50
N SER A 226 -10.69 -12.29 -8.42
CA SER A 226 -12.07 -12.42 -8.83
C SER A 226 -12.26 -13.76 -9.55
N ARG A 227 -13.49 -14.23 -9.62
CA ARG A 227 -13.81 -15.51 -10.28
C ARG A 227 -13.40 -15.47 -11.76
N PRO A 228 -12.44 -16.29 -12.22
CA PRO A 228 -12.05 -16.35 -13.63
C PRO A 228 -13.11 -17.06 -14.46
N ALA A 229 -12.94 -17.05 -15.79
CA ALA A 229 -13.72 -17.94 -16.64
C ALA A 229 -13.37 -19.42 -16.32
N PRO A 230 -14.34 -20.33 -16.23
CA PRO A 230 -14.04 -21.74 -15.99
C PRO A 230 -13.17 -22.33 -17.12
N PHE A 231 -12.09 -23.02 -16.75
CA PHE A 231 -11.25 -23.69 -17.72
C PHE A 231 -11.92 -24.95 -18.25
N GLY A 232 -12.01 -25.05 -19.57
CA GLY A 232 -12.70 -26.13 -20.27
C GLY A 232 -11.92 -27.45 -20.31
N LEU A 233 -11.50 -27.99 -19.16
CA LEU A 233 -10.70 -29.23 -19.09
C LEU A 233 -11.35 -30.38 -19.84
N TRP A 234 -12.68 -30.48 -19.79
CA TRP A 234 -13.42 -31.57 -20.35
C TRP A 234 -13.96 -31.31 -21.76
N THR A 235 -13.74 -30.10 -22.32
CA THR A 235 -14.30 -29.74 -23.63
C THR A 235 -13.27 -29.28 -24.63
N LEU A 236 -12.14 -28.70 -24.16
CA LEU A 236 -11.13 -28.14 -25.03
C LEU A 236 -10.34 -29.22 -25.81
N PRO A 237 -9.85 -28.90 -27.03
CA PRO A 237 -8.97 -29.78 -27.79
C PRO A 237 -7.57 -29.84 -27.17
N ALA A 238 -6.80 -30.89 -27.51
CA ALA A 238 -5.47 -31.14 -26.94
C ALA A 238 -4.48 -29.94 -27.06
N ASP A 239 -4.49 -29.22 -28.18
CA ASP A 239 -3.61 -28.08 -28.39
C ASP A 239 -3.93 -26.89 -27.45
N SER A 240 -5.19 -26.72 -27.08
CA SER A 240 -5.61 -25.71 -26.08
C SER A 240 -5.29 -26.17 -24.67
N LEU A 241 -5.52 -27.45 -24.35
CA LEU A 241 -5.18 -28.04 -23.05
C LEU A 241 -3.67 -27.96 -22.76
N ALA A 242 -2.81 -28.19 -23.79
CA ALA A 242 -1.37 -28.15 -23.65
C ALA A 242 -0.79 -26.77 -23.30
N ARG A 243 -1.57 -25.70 -23.45
CA ARG A 243 -1.16 -24.34 -23.08
C ARG A 243 -1.29 -24.06 -21.58
N HIS A 244 -2.14 -24.83 -20.91
CA HIS A 244 -2.35 -24.63 -19.48
C HIS A 244 -1.13 -25.08 -18.68
N PRO A 245 -0.59 -24.27 -17.76
CA PRO A 245 0.66 -24.54 -17.04
C PRO A 245 0.69 -25.87 -16.28
N TYR A 246 -0.45 -26.33 -15.76
CA TYR A 246 -0.55 -27.58 -15.02
C TYR A 246 -0.72 -28.82 -15.90
N ILE A 247 -0.95 -28.65 -17.18
CA ILE A 247 -0.99 -29.76 -18.16
C ILE A 247 0.34 -29.83 -18.92
N HIS A 248 0.85 -28.68 -19.38
CA HIS A 248 2.17 -28.34 -19.93
C HIS A 248 2.82 -29.37 -20.88
N SER A 249 2.12 -30.41 -21.29
CA SER A 249 2.61 -31.47 -22.15
C SER A 249 1.57 -31.77 -23.23
N ARG A 250 2.00 -31.74 -24.49
CA ARG A 250 1.14 -32.22 -25.59
C ARG A 250 0.71 -33.67 -25.42
N GLN A 251 1.59 -34.48 -24.82
CA GLN A 251 1.27 -35.88 -24.53
C GLN A 251 0.16 -35.99 -23.48
N ALA A 252 0.30 -35.30 -22.35
CA ALA A 252 -0.72 -35.27 -21.30
C ALA A 252 -2.05 -34.73 -21.84
N ALA A 253 -2.04 -33.65 -22.63
CA ALA A 253 -3.22 -33.09 -23.25
C ALA A 253 -3.95 -34.10 -24.18
N ARG A 254 -3.20 -34.83 -25.00
CA ARG A 254 -3.75 -35.91 -25.85
C ARG A 254 -4.30 -37.05 -25.00
N SER A 255 -3.60 -37.45 -23.93
CA SER A 255 -4.06 -38.48 -23.02
C SER A 255 -5.34 -38.08 -22.28
N ILE A 256 -5.53 -36.79 -21.96
CA ILE A 256 -6.80 -36.29 -21.39
C ILE A 256 -7.94 -36.42 -22.40
N VAL A 257 -7.70 -36.12 -23.69
CA VAL A 257 -8.71 -36.27 -24.73
C VAL A 257 -9.11 -37.77 -24.89
N LEU A 258 -8.11 -38.66 -24.96
CA LEU A 258 -8.35 -40.11 -25.00
C LEU A 258 -9.07 -40.62 -23.76
N PHE A 259 -8.69 -40.13 -22.59
CA PHE A 259 -9.37 -40.49 -21.33
C PHE A 259 -10.87 -40.14 -21.39
N ARG A 260 -11.26 -39.00 -21.92
CA ARG A 260 -12.65 -38.58 -22.10
C ARG A 260 -13.42 -39.48 -23.07
N GLU A 261 -12.74 -39.97 -24.10
CA GLU A 261 -13.36 -40.84 -25.10
C GLU A 261 -13.63 -42.27 -24.56
N HIS A 262 -12.83 -42.73 -23.60
CA HIS A 262 -12.87 -44.09 -23.10
C HIS A 262 -13.43 -44.23 -21.68
N THR A 263 -13.75 -43.14 -21.03
CA THR A 263 -14.24 -43.11 -19.64
C THR A 263 -15.64 -42.46 -19.60
N PRO A 264 -16.61 -43.07 -18.92
CA PRO A 264 -17.91 -42.42 -18.67
C PRO A 264 -17.76 -41.08 -17.96
N ARG A 265 -18.68 -40.14 -18.20
CA ARG A 265 -18.60 -38.76 -17.66
C ARG A 265 -18.55 -38.71 -16.14
N GLU A 266 -19.15 -39.66 -15.45
CA GLU A 266 -19.14 -39.82 -14.00
C GLU A 266 -17.72 -40.05 -13.45
N GLY A 267 -16.81 -40.55 -14.30
CA GLY A 267 -15.40 -40.76 -13.99
C GLY A 267 -14.49 -39.57 -14.36
N TRP A 268 -15.02 -38.49 -14.92
CA TRP A 268 -14.20 -37.32 -15.33
C TRP A 268 -13.84 -36.46 -14.13
N THR A 269 -12.81 -36.85 -13.44
CA THR A 269 -12.27 -36.10 -12.31
C THR A 269 -10.76 -35.87 -12.48
N VAL A 270 -10.24 -34.80 -11.88
CA VAL A 270 -8.81 -34.49 -11.90
C VAL A 270 -8.02 -35.62 -11.18
N ASP A 271 -8.60 -36.15 -10.10
CA ASP A 271 -8.01 -37.28 -9.35
C ASP A 271 -7.91 -38.53 -10.20
N ALA A 272 -8.89 -38.79 -11.05
CA ALA A 272 -8.84 -39.92 -11.99
C ALA A 272 -7.72 -39.74 -13.04
N LEU A 273 -7.45 -38.53 -13.51
CA LEU A 273 -6.32 -38.25 -14.38
C LEU A 273 -4.98 -38.50 -13.69
N ALA A 274 -4.87 -38.19 -12.39
CA ALA A 274 -3.70 -38.50 -11.60
C ALA A 274 -3.56 -40.02 -11.38
N ALA A 275 -4.62 -40.71 -11.02
CA ALA A 275 -4.64 -42.16 -10.84
C ALA A 275 -4.29 -42.95 -12.13
N ALA A 276 -4.70 -42.43 -13.29
CA ALA A 276 -4.34 -42.95 -14.60
C ALA A 276 -2.89 -42.60 -15.04
N GLY A 277 -2.13 -41.84 -14.23
CA GLY A 277 -0.76 -41.43 -14.55
C GLY A 277 -0.67 -40.40 -15.69
N ILE A 278 -1.79 -39.76 -16.07
CA ILE A 278 -1.85 -38.76 -17.13
C ILE A 278 -1.25 -37.41 -16.64
N LEU A 279 -1.54 -37.05 -15.39
CA LEU A 279 -0.97 -35.89 -14.73
C LEU A 279 -0.18 -36.29 -13.48
N PRO A 280 0.97 -35.68 -13.21
CA PRO A 280 1.65 -35.83 -11.92
C PRO A 280 0.73 -35.36 -10.77
N ALA A 281 0.80 -36.03 -9.62
CA ALA A 281 -0.07 -35.74 -8.48
C ALA A 281 -0.03 -34.27 -8.02
N GLU A 282 1.13 -33.64 -8.06
CA GLU A 282 1.28 -32.22 -7.72
C GLU A 282 0.52 -31.31 -8.72
N GLN A 283 0.67 -31.58 -10.02
CA GLN A 283 -0.01 -30.81 -11.07
C GLN A 283 -1.52 -31.00 -10.99
N ALA A 284 -1.97 -32.24 -10.76
CA ALA A 284 -3.37 -32.55 -10.57
C ALA A 284 -3.97 -31.83 -9.36
N ALA A 285 -3.27 -31.80 -8.23
CA ALA A 285 -3.70 -31.08 -7.03
C ALA A 285 -3.84 -29.57 -7.28
N LYS A 286 -2.93 -28.96 -8.02
CA LYS A 286 -3.02 -27.55 -8.43
C LYS A 286 -4.18 -27.30 -9.40
N LEU A 287 -4.35 -28.17 -10.39
CA LEU A 287 -5.44 -28.07 -11.37
C LEU A 287 -6.82 -28.25 -10.73
N ALA A 288 -6.95 -29.15 -9.75
CA ALA A 288 -8.19 -29.38 -9.02
C ALA A 288 -8.67 -28.14 -8.22
N ARG A 289 -7.75 -27.27 -7.82
CA ARG A 289 -8.07 -25.97 -7.17
C ARG A 289 -8.50 -24.89 -8.16
N CYS A 290 -8.27 -25.09 -9.45
CA CYS A 290 -8.71 -24.14 -10.48
C CYS A 290 -10.22 -24.23 -10.71
N LEU A 291 -10.79 -23.11 -11.17
CA LEU A 291 -12.18 -23.12 -11.60
C LEU A 291 -12.29 -23.88 -12.94
N LEU A 292 -12.85 -25.06 -12.91
CA LEU A 292 -13.05 -25.91 -14.08
C LEU A 292 -14.52 -25.88 -14.53
N THR A 293 -14.76 -26.13 -15.82
CA THR A 293 -16.12 -26.47 -16.30
C THR A 293 -16.53 -27.81 -15.72
N GLU A 294 -17.82 -27.95 -15.43
CA GLU A 294 -18.39 -29.25 -15.08
C GLU A 294 -18.25 -30.24 -16.24
N PRO A 295 -18.11 -31.52 -15.93
CA PRO A 295 -18.01 -32.59 -16.92
C PRO A 295 -19.21 -32.69 -17.88
#